data_68b5e1d5424b345a0b8e125247b751f9
#
_entry.id   68b5e1d5424b345a0b8e125247b751f9
#
_cell.length_a   1.000
_cell.length_b   1.000
_cell.length_c   1.000
_cell.angle_alpha   90.00
_cell.angle_beta   90.00
_cell.angle_gamma   90.00
#
_symmetry.space_group_name_H-M   'P 1'
#
loop_
_entity.id
_entity.type
_entity.pdbx_description
1 polymer ?
#
loop_
_entity_poly.entity_id
_entity_poly.type
_entity_poly.pdbx_seq_one_letter_code
_entity_poly.pdbx_strand_id
1 'polypeptide(L)'
;MGPGAARVLSKRSFTLAGHRTSVALEAEFWAALARLAALDGQTLAQLVVAVDARRQAGEQLASSLRVLALRKANEYISEVDKESDS
;
A
#
# COMPACT_ATOMS: atom_id res chain seq x y z
N MET A 1 -10.03 -19.35 -18.29
CA MET A 1 -9.98 -19.00 -17.78
C MET A 1 -10.36 -18.57 -17.29
N GLY A 2 -10.23 -18.57 -17.07
CA GLY A 2 -10.50 -18.25 -16.58
C GLY A 2 -10.60 -17.66 -16.13
N PRO A 3 -10.90 -17.46 -16.33
CA PRO A 3 -11.02 -16.44 -15.81
C PRO A 3 -10.94 -16.13 -14.74
N GLY A 4 -11.12 -16.77 -14.84
CA GLY A 4 -11.17 -16.43 -13.81
C GLY A 4 -10.32 -15.93 -12.99
N ALA A 5 -9.88 -15.61 -13.19
CA ALA A 5 -8.96 -14.97 -12.41
C ALA A 5 -9.53 -13.90 -11.56
N ALA A 6 -10.58 -14.21 -10.90
CA ALA A 6 -11.01 -13.35 -9.85
C ALA A 6 -9.88 -13.19 -8.88
N ARG A 7 -9.37 -12.00 -8.71
CA ARG A 7 -8.29 -11.78 -7.76
C ARG A 7 -8.81 -11.95 -6.37
N VAL A 8 -8.09 -12.74 -5.59
CA VAL A 8 -8.44 -12.93 -4.20
C VAL A 8 -7.83 -11.78 -3.41
N LEU A 9 -8.69 -11.08 -2.69
CA LEU A 9 -8.24 -10.01 -1.82
C LEU A 9 -7.89 -10.58 -0.45
N SER A 10 -6.77 -10.16 0.10
CA SER A 10 -6.36 -10.52 1.46
C SER A 10 -6.81 -9.42 2.39
N LYS A 11 -7.59 -9.79 3.40
CA LYS A 11 -8.12 -8.82 4.36
C LYS A 11 -7.22 -8.77 5.58
N ARG A 12 -6.86 -7.59 5.99
CA ARG A 12 -6.09 -7.38 7.22
C ARG A 12 -6.78 -6.32 8.06
N SER A 13 -6.68 -6.48 9.37
CA SER A 13 -7.34 -5.58 10.31
C SER A 13 -6.33 -4.72 11.03
N PHE A 14 -6.68 -3.47 11.26
CA PHE A 14 -5.83 -2.51 11.95
C PHE A 14 -6.69 -1.70 12.91
N THR A 15 -6.06 -1.19 13.96
CA THR A 15 -6.74 -0.23 14.84
C THR A 15 -6.37 1.17 14.37
N LEU A 16 -7.36 1.88 13.85
CA LEU A 16 -7.16 3.21 13.26
C LEU A 16 -8.02 4.21 14.03
N ALA A 17 -7.40 5.21 14.63
CA ALA A 17 -8.10 6.24 15.42
C ALA A 17 -9.03 5.62 16.46
N GLY A 18 -8.57 4.52 17.09
CA GLY A 18 -9.34 3.84 18.13
C GLY A 18 -10.40 2.88 17.62
N HIS A 19 -10.53 2.70 16.31
CA HIS A 19 -11.53 1.81 15.72
C HIS A 19 -10.85 0.65 14.99
N ARG A 20 -11.45 -0.53 15.09
CA ARG A 20 -10.97 -1.70 14.38
C ARG A 20 -11.47 -1.63 12.93
N THR A 21 -10.55 -1.56 11.99
CA THR A 21 -10.88 -1.41 10.57
C THR A 21 -10.26 -2.52 9.77
N SER A 22 -11.05 -3.12 8.87
CA SER A 22 -10.57 -4.14 7.95
C SER A 22 -10.33 -3.53 6.59
N VAL A 23 -9.18 -3.87 5.99
CA VAL A 23 -8.82 -3.40 4.65
C VAL A 23 -8.51 -4.61 3.80
N ALA A 24 -9.09 -4.67 2.61
CA ALA A 24 -8.87 -5.77 1.68
C ALA A 24 -8.08 -5.26 0.48
N LEU A 25 -6.92 -5.84 0.25
CA LEU A 25 -6.06 -5.51 -0.89
C LEU A 25 -5.53 -6.81 -1.50
N GLU A 26 -5.15 -6.73 -2.75
CA GLU A 26 -4.46 -7.83 -3.39
C GLU A 26 -3.14 -8.10 -2.66
N ALA A 27 -2.73 -9.37 -2.64
CA ALA A 27 -1.51 -9.76 -1.93
C ALA A 27 -0.28 -8.98 -2.41
N GLU A 28 -0.24 -8.66 -3.71
CA GLU A 28 0.87 -7.90 -4.28
C GLU A 28 0.99 -6.50 -3.65
N PHE A 29 -0.14 -5.87 -3.37
CA PHE A 29 -0.11 -4.56 -2.72
C PHE A 29 0.33 -4.67 -1.27
N TRP A 30 -0.14 -5.71 -0.56
CA TRP A 30 0.32 -5.91 0.82
C TRP A 30 1.83 -6.14 0.87
N ALA A 31 2.36 -6.92 -0.06
CA ALA A 31 3.80 -7.16 -0.12
C ALA A 31 4.57 -5.88 -0.40
N ALA A 32 4.09 -5.06 -1.33
CA ALA A 32 4.74 -3.80 -1.65
C ALA A 32 4.72 -2.84 -0.47
N LEU A 33 3.58 -2.74 0.22
CA LEU A 33 3.46 -1.85 1.37
C LEU A 33 4.33 -2.31 2.53
N ALA A 34 4.43 -3.62 2.75
CA ALA A 34 5.30 -4.15 3.80
C ALA A 34 6.75 -3.81 3.52
N ARG A 35 7.16 -3.87 2.25
CA ARG A 35 8.51 -3.52 1.85
C ARG A 35 8.78 -2.03 2.07
N LEU A 36 7.83 -1.18 1.71
CA LEU A 36 7.96 0.26 1.93
C LEU A 36 8.10 0.57 3.41
N ALA A 37 7.28 -0.07 4.24
CA ALA A 37 7.35 0.13 5.68
C ALA A 37 8.73 -0.26 6.20
N ALA A 38 9.24 -1.41 5.78
CA ALA A 38 10.54 -1.88 6.21
C ALA A 38 11.66 -0.91 5.83
N LEU A 39 11.59 -0.35 4.63
CA LEU A 39 12.58 0.62 4.17
C LEU A 39 12.60 1.87 5.04
N ASP A 40 11.45 2.24 5.59
CA ASP A 40 11.32 3.40 6.48
C ASP A 40 11.50 3.04 7.95
N GLY A 41 11.86 1.81 8.26
CA GLY A 41 12.02 1.38 9.64
C GLY A 41 10.73 1.30 10.42
N GLN A 42 9.59 1.09 9.74
CA GLN A 42 8.29 0.99 10.39
C GLN A 42 7.68 -0.38 10.14
N THR A 43 6.66 -0.69 10.94
CA THR A 43 5.82 -1.87 10.68
C THR A 43 4.77 -1.51 9.65
N LEU A 44 4.17 -2.54 9.03
CA LEU A 44 3.07 -2.32 8.11
C LEU A 44 1.92 -1.59 8.81
N ALA A 45 1.62 -1.95 10.05
CA ALA A 45 0.56 -1.29 10.81
C ALA A 45 0.85 0.21 10.98
N GLN A 46 2.10 0.57 11.28
CA GLN A 46 2.48 1.97 11.41
C GLN A 46 2.31 2.72 10.10
N LEU A 47 2.66 2.10 8.99
CA LEU A 47 2.49 2.71 7.67
C LEU A 47 1.01 2.96 7.39
N VAL A 48 0.16 1.98 7.68
CA VAL A 48 -1.28 2.11 7.44
C VAL A 48 -1.86 3.23 8.30
N VAL A 49 -1.45 3.30 9.57
CA VAL A 49 -1.90 4.37 10.46
C VAL A 49 -1.52 5.74 9.91
N ALA A 50 -0.29 5.88 9.42
CA ALA A 50 0.17 7.15 8.86
C ALA A 50 -0.63 7.56 7.62
N VAL A 51 -0.93 6.60 6.74
CA VAL A 51 -1.72 6.87 5.55
C VAL A 51 -3.13 7.29 5.92
N ASP A 52 -3.73 6.58 6.90
CA ASP A 52 -5.08 6.92 7.35
C ASP A 52 -5.14 8.33 7.92
N ALA A 53 -4.12 8.72 8.68
CA ALA A 53 -4.06 10.04 9.29
C ALA A 53 -4.01 11.16 8.26
N ARG A 54 -3.47 10.89 7.07
CA ARG A 54 -3.36 11.89 5.99
C ARG A 54 -4.52 11.82 5.02
N ARG A 55 -5.36 10.82 5.16
CA ARG A 55 -6.47 10.61 4.24
C ARG A 55 -7.49 11.74 4.40
N GLN A 56 -7.94 12.25 3.27
CA GLN A 56 -8.94 13.32 3.26
C GLN A 56 -10.35 12.72 3.30
N ALA A 57 -11.30 13.53 3.72
CA ALA A 57 -12.69 13.09 3.78
C ALA A 57 -13.14 12.62 2.40
N GLY A 58 -13.78 11.46 2.37
CA GLY A 58 -14.26 10.89 1.12
C GLY A 58 -13.28 9.96 0.43
N GLU A 59 -12.02 9.98 0.80
CA GLU A 59 -11.06 9.04 0.24
C GLU A 59 -11.15 7.70 0.95
N GLN A 60 -11.09 6.62 0.17
CA GLN A 60 -11.09 5.28 0.75
C GLN A 60 -9.66 4.87 1.07
N LEU A 61 -9.48 4.27 2.24
CA LEU A 61 -8.16 3.86 2.68
C LEU A 61 -7.50 2.87 1.73
N ALA A 62 -8.27 1.89 1.23
CA ALA A 62 -7.71 0.93 0.28
C ALA A 62 -7.16 1.61 -0.96
N SER A 63 -7.87 2.59 -1.49
CA SER A 63 -7.40 3.35 -2.65
C SER A 63 -6.15 4.14 -2.34
N SER A 64 -6.11 4.78 -1.17
CA SER A 64 -4.94 5.55 -0.75
C SER A 64 -3.70 4.66 -0.65
N LEU A 65 -3.87 3.45 -0.12
CA LEU A 65 -2.76 2.51 0.01
C LEU A 65 -2.27 2.02 -1.35
N ARG A 66 -3.20 1.73 -2.28
CA ARG A 66 -2.80 1.32 -3.63
C ARG A 66 -2.04 2.42 -4.36
N VAL A 67 -2.53 3.64 -4.24
CA VAL A 67 -1.89 4.79 -4.89
C VAL A 67 -0.48 5.00 -4.32
N LEU A 68 -0.33 4.87 -3.00
CA LEU A 68 0.98 5.00 -2.38
C LEU A 68 1.94 3.93 -2.92
N ALA A 69 1.50 2.68 -2.97
CA ALA A 69 2.34 1.60 -3.46
C ALA A 69 2.78 1.83 -4.90
N LEU A 70 1.84 2.26 -5.74
CA LEU A 70 2.13 2.51 -7.16
C LEU A 70 3.07 3.69 -7.34
N ARG A 71 2.83 4.77 -6.60
CA ARG A 71 3.67 5.97 -6.68
C ARG A 71 5.11 5.67 -6.28
N LYS A 72 5.29 4.92 -5.21
CA LYS A 72 6.63 4.58 -4.75
C LYS A 72 7.36 3.66 -5.71
N ALA A 73 6.64 2.72 -6.31
CA ALA A 73 7.22 1.85 -7.33
C ALA A 73 7.69 2.67 -8.53
N ASN A 74 6.88 3.64 -8.97
CA ASN A 74 7.24 4.50 -10.08
C ASN A 74 8.44 5.38 -9.77
N GLU A 75 8.54 5.88 -8.55
CA GLU A 75 9.71 6.65 -8.12
C GLU A 75 10.97 5.82 -8.19
N TYR A 76 10.89 4.58 -7.72
CA TYR A 76 12.03 3.69 -7.75
C TYR A 76 12.49 3.42 -9.19
N ILE A 77 11.55 3.14 -10.08
CA ILE A 77 11.85 2.88 -11.49
C ILE A 77 12.51 4.10 -12.13
N SER A 78 12.00 5.30 -11.85
CA SER A 78 12.58 6.54 -12.37
C SER A 78 14.01 6.73 -11.92
N GLU A 79 14.32 6.44 -10.67
CA GLU A 79 15.67 6.58 -10.16
C GLU A 79 16.63 5.59 -10.81
N VAL A 80 16.17 4.36 -11.02
CA VAL A 80 16.97 3.35 -11.69
C VAL A 80 17.25 3.76 -13.12
N ASP A 81 16.26 4.29 -13.82
CA ASP A 81 16.42 4.76 -15.20
C ASP A 81 17.42 5.91 -15.28
N LYS A 82 17.39 6.84 -14.33
CA LYS A 82 18.33 7.94 -14.30
C LYS A 82 19.76 7.45 -14.12
N GLU A 83 19.95 6.47 -13.26
CA GLU A 83 21.27 5.90 -13.05
C GLU A 83 21.78 5.20 -14.30
N SER A 84 20.88 4.54 -15.03
CA SER A 84 21.26 3.84 -16.24
C SER A 84 21.70 4.80 -17.35
N ASP A 85 21.19 6.00 -17.34
CA ASP A 85 21.48 6.99 -18.38
C ASP A 85 22.77 7.74 -18.15
N SER A 86 23.38 7.60 -17.04
CA SER A 86 24.60 8.38 -16.74
C SER A 86 25.91 7.73 -17.22
#